data_fc060d3bc17b73d341e826afe54ebe6c
#
_entry.id   fc060d3bc17b73d341e826afe54ebe6c
#
_cell.length_a   1.000
_cell.length_b   1.000
_cell.length_c   1.000
_cell.angle_alpha   90.00
_cell.angle_beta   90.00
_cell.angle_gamma   90.00
#
_symmetry.space_group_name_H-M   'P 1'
#
loop_
_entity.id
_entity.type
_entity.pdbx_description
1 polymer ?
#
loop_
_entity_poly.entity_id
_entity_poly.type
_entity_poly.pdbx_seq_one_letter_code
_entity_poly.pdbx_strand_id
1 'polypeptide(L)'
;MRIENSIKNIASSLCSNIVTSLLGFISRTIFIYTLGKSYLGISALLQSVFGLLAISELGISTAIGFSLYKPLVEKNNKLISTLMTIYKKAYRVIATTILILGIILYKYLDFFVDPSQQPKEIFYIYFMYLTNIVIGYLLSYKTTLISSDQKGYKLIPLQIKLNIITILVQIGYLIIFKEYLGYLAIQIFSSILINIIQNRFITNEYSYLNFSSKDKLPIEEKRIIIKNILGLMATKLGDFCVNSTDNLIISKFVDLASVAIYSNYIMIRNLVNGYISILFSSITSSFGNLIAEGNEKKSLEIFDILFLLSFIIYSFEAVSFLCLFNPFIGDLWIGKEYLFPMHIVLAIVINNYLTGLRMPIIT
;
A
#
# COMPACT_ATOMS: atom_id res chain seq x y z
N MET A 1 -9.12 17.16 21.36
CA MET A 1 -8.22 15.99 21.30
C MET A 1 -8.39 15.17 20.03
N ARG A 2 -9.58 14.62 19.64
CA ARG A 2 -9.75 13.84 18.40
C ARG A 2 -9.53 14.66 17.13
N ILE A 3 -10.14 15.82 17.00
CA ILE A 3 -9.97 16.75 15.87
C ILE A 3 -8.49 17.17 15.74
N GLU A 4 -7.86 17.52 16.84
CA GLU A 4 -6.45 17.88 16.87
C GLU A 4 -5.53 16.74 16.40
N ASN A 5 -5.81 15.49 16.81
CA ASN A 5 -5.07 14.32 16.32
C ASN A 5 -5.32 14.08 14.83
N SER A 6 -6.55 14.29 14.33
CA SER A 6 -6.86 14.20 12.90
C SER A 6 -6.06 15.21 12.09
N ILE A 7 -5.99 16.47 12.53
CA ILE A 7 -5.20 17.52 11.86
C ILE A 7 -3.70 17.13 11.87
N LYS A 8 -3.18 16.66 13.00
CA LYS A 8 -1.79 16.21 13.11
C LYS A 8 -1.52 15.01 12.17
N ASN A 9 -2.44 14.05 12.08
CA ASN A 9 -2.33 12.92 11.16
C ASN A 9 -2.28 13.39 9.70
N ILE A 10 -3.19 14.29 9.29
CA ILE A 10 -3.24 14.83 7.93
C ILE A 10 -1.96 15.59 7.60
N ALA A 11 -1.53 16.53 8.45
CA ALA A 11 -0.32 17.32 8.24
C ALA A 11 0.93 16.43 8.17
N SER A 12 1.06 15.46 9.08
CA SER A 12 2.17 14.50 9.07
C SER A 12 2.16 13.60 7.84
N SER A 13 0.99 13.17 7.39
CA SER A 13 0.84 12.35 6.18
C SER A 13 1.19 13.13 4.91
N LEU A 14 0.77 14.39 4.81
CA LEU A 14 1.15 15.26 3.69
C LEU A 14 2.66 15.48 3.64
N CYS A 15 3.28 15.83 4.76
CA CYS A 15 4.73 15.98 4.84
C CYS A 15 5.46 14.69 4.47
N SER A 16 5.00 13.55 5.00
CA SER A 16 5.54 12.24 4.66
C SER A 16 5.45 11.94 3.17
N ASN A 17 4.28 12.19 2.55
CA ASN A 17 4.08 11.92 1.14
C ASN A 17 4.99 12.79 0.25
N ILE A 18 5.17 14.07 0.57
CA ILE A 18 6.08 14.95 -0.18
C ILE A 18 7.51 14.40 -0.13
N VAL A 19 8.02 14.14 1.07
CA VAL A 19 9.40 13.67 1.26
C VAL A 19 9.61 12.31 0.61
N THR A 20 8.72 11.35 0.85
CA THR A 20 8.86 9.99 0.30
C THR A 20 8.68 9.96 -1.22
N SER A 21 7.83 10.83 -1.78
CA SER A 21 7.63 10.95 -3.22
C SER A 21 8.87 11.48 -3.92
N LEU A 22 9.46 12.56 -3.41
CA LEU A 22 10.69 13.14 -3.97
C LEU A 22 11.85 12.13 -3.91
N LEU A 23 12.06 11.52 -2.75
CA LEU A 23 13.10 10.52 -2.57
C LEU A 23 12.85 9.26 -3.42
N GLY A 24 11.61 8.81 -3.51
CA GLY A 24 11.20 7.69 -4.34
C GLY A 24 11.48 7.95 -5.81
N PHE A 25 11.22 9.18 -6.28
CA PHE A 25 11.50 9.58 -7.66
C PHE A 25 13.01 9.57 -7.95
N ILE A 26 13.82 10.13 -7.07
CA ILE A 26 15.30 10.13 -7.18
C ILE A 26 15.82 8.68 -7.17
N SER A 27 15.36 7.87 -6.21
CA SER A 27 15.77 6.46 -6.10
C SER A 27 15.39 5.66 -7.35
N ARG A 28 14.19 5.89 -7.89
CA ARG A 28 13.72 5.25 -9.13
C ARG A 28 14.58 5.62 -10.32
N THR A 29 14.93 6.90 -10.44
CA THR A 29 15.81 7.40 -11.50
C THR A 29 17.16 6.71 -11.46
N ILE A 30 17.81 6.67 -10.30
CA ILE A 30 19.11 6.00 -10.13
C ILE A 30 19.00 4.51 -10.40
N PHE A 31 17.92 3.86 -9.92
CA PHE A 31 17.66 2.45 -10.19
C PHE A 31 17.60 2.14 -11.69
N ILE A 32 16.87 2.96 -12.45
CA ILE A 32 16.72 2.78 -13.90
C ILE A 32 18.07 2.93 -14.62
N TYR A 33 18.85 3.95 -14.29
CA TYR A 33 20.15 4.19 -14.92
C TYR A 33 21.22 3.17 -14.53
N THR A 34 21.09 2.53 -13.36
CA THR A 34 22.10 1.56 -12.88
C THR A 34 21.77 0.12 -13.25
N LEU A 35 20.51 -0.28 -13.14
CA LEU A 35 20.06 -1.67 -13.28
C LEU A 35 19.21 -1.93 -14.54
N GLY A 36 18.60 -0.89 -15.12
CA GLY A 36 17.86 -0.98 -16.38
C GLY A 36 16.45 -1.57 -16.27
N LYS A 37 15.84 -1.82 -17.44
CA LYS A 37 14.44 -2.24 -17.59
C LYS A 37 14.15 -3.62 -17.02
N SER A 38 15.07 -4.58 -17.16
CA SER A 38 14.83 -5.96 -16.75
C SER A 38 14.56 -6.09 -15.25
N TYR A 39 15.43 -5.51 -14.42
CA TYR A 39 15.23 -5.52 -12.96
C TYR A 39 14.03 -4.67 -12.53
N LEU A 40 13.74 -3.61 -13.27
CA LEU A 40 12.57 -2.79 -13.02
C LEU A 40 11.27 -3.55 -13.28
N GLY A 41 11.19 -4.25 -14.41
CA GLY A 41 10.05 -5.05 -14.79
C GLY A 41 9.81 -6.20 -13.82
N ILE A 42 10.88 -6.94 -13.45
CA ILE A 42 10.74 -8.05 -12.49
C ILE A 42 10.32 -7.54 -11.10
N SER A 43 10.82 -6.38 -10.67
CA SER A 43 10.39 -5.75 -9.42
C SER A 43 8.88 -5.43 -9.41
N ALA A 44 8.38 -4.82 -10.48
CA ALA A 44 6.97 -4.47 -10.62
C ALA A 44 6.09 -5.73 -10.76
N LEU A 45 6.54 -6.73 -11.52
CA LEU A 45 5.85 -8.01 -11.65
C LEU A 45 5.74 -8.73 -10.30
N LEU A 46 6.85 -8.87 -9.56
CA LEU A 46 6.85 -9.56 -8.27
C LEU A 46 5.99 -8.83 -7.24
N GLN A 47 5.95 -7.49 -7.25
CA GLN A 47 5.00 -6.74 -6.42
C GLN A 47 3.55 -7.14 -6.70
N SER A 48 3.16 -7.32 -7.96
CA SER A 48 1.81 -7.77 -8.33
C SER A 48 1.57 -9.24 -7.99
N VAL A 49 2.54 -10.12 -8.22
CA VAL A 49 2.48 -11.55 -7.83
C VAL A 49 2.26 -11.69 -6.33
N PHE A 50 3.03 -10.96 -5.53
CA PHE A 50 2.89 -11.00 -4.08
C PHE A 50 1.67 -10.22 -3.56
N GLY A 51 1.22 -9.20 -4.31
CA GLY A 51 -0.06 -8.54 -4.09
C GLY A 51 -1.23 -9.52 -4.16
N LEU A 52 -1.19 -10.50 -5.08
CA LEU A 52 -2.16 -11.59 -5.15
C LEU A 52 -2.16 -12.43 -3.87
N LEU A 53 -0.98 -12.75 -3.33
CA LEU A 53 -0.89 -13.49 -2.07
C LEU A 53 -1.39 -12.69 -0.88
N ALA A 54 -1.28 -11.36 -0.91
CA ALA A 54 -1.77 -10.48 0.14
C ALA A 54 -3.31 -10.50 0.28
N ILE A 55 -4.05 -11.00 -0.74
CA ILE A 55 -5.50 -11.26 -0.62
C ILE A 55 -5.79 -12.22 0.55
N SER A 56 -4.84 -13.10 0.91
CA SER A 56 -4.97 -14.00 2.05
C SER A 56 -5.23 -13.29 3.38
N GLU A 57 -4.97 -11.98 3.47
CA GLU A 57 -5.32 -11.17 4.64
C GLU A 57 -6.83 -10.93 4.79
N LEU A 58 -7.61 -11.00 3.68
CA LEU A 58 -9.08 -10.92 3.67
C LEU A 58 -9.67 -9.71 4.41
N GLY A 59 -8.93 -8.61 4.55
CA GLY A 59 -9.37 -7.42 5.29
C GLY A 59 -9.39 -7.59 6.82
N ILE A 60 -8.67 -8.57 7.36
CA ILE A 60 -8.59 -8.83 8.80
C ILE A 60 -8.07 -7.62 9.57
N SER A 61 -7.08 -6.89 9.04
CA SER A 61 -6.56 -5.66 9.69
C SER A 61 -7.64 -4.60 9.85
N THR A 62 -8.45 -4.39 8.83
CA THR A 62 -9.54 -3.42 8.84
C THR A 62 -10.64 -3.85 9.82
N ALA A 63 -11.05 -5.13 9.79
CA ALA A 63 -12.07 -5.66 10.70
C ALA A 63 -11.65 -5.59 12.18
N ILE A 64 -10.41 -5.91 12.49
CA ILE A 64 -9.85 -5.77 13.85
C ILE A 64 -9.74 -4.30 14.25
N GLY A 65 -9.31 -3.43 13.31
CA GLY A 65 -9.25 -1.99 13.52
C GLY A 65 -10.59 -1.43 13.96
N PHE A 66 -11.67 -1.75 13.27
CA PHE A 66 -13.04 -1.37 13.67
C PHE A 66 -13.42 -1.89 15.05
N SER A 67 -13.07 -3.14 15.36
CA SER A 67 -13.38 -3.74 16.66
C SER A 67 -12.57 -3.14 17.81
N LEU A 68 -11.47 -2.45 17.53
CA LEU A 68 -10.66 -1.77 18.55
C LEU A 68 -11.22 -0.39 18.94
N TYR A 69 -12.03 0.27 18.12
CA TYR A 69 -12.48 1.64 18.39
C TYR A 69 -13.25 1.77 19.71
N LYS A 70 -14.25 0.92 19.93
CA LYS A 70 -15.06 0.95 21.16
C LYS A 70 -14.24 0.65 22.41
N PRO A 71 -13.47 -0.47 22.47
CA PRO A 71 -12.62 -0.78 23.63
C PRO A 71 -11.59 0.31 23.95
N LEU A 72 -11.04 1.00 22.92
CA LEU A 72 -10.09 2.10 23.11
C LEU A 72 -10.75 3.32 23.77
N VAL A 73 -12.00 3.65 23.39
CA VAL A 73 -12.77 4.72 24.02
C VAL A 73 -13.13 4.40 25.46
N GLU A 74 -13.55 3.15 25.72
CA GLU A 74 -13.94 2.65 27.04
C GLU A 74 -12.73 2.32 27.93
N LYS A 75 -11.51 2.42 27.39
CA LYS A 75 -10.25 2.04 28.06
C LYS A 75 -10.28 0.59 28.59
N ASN A 76 -10.96 -0.30 27.87
CA ASN A 76 -11.04 -1.73 28.23
C ASN A 76 -9.78 -2.48 27.82
N ASN A 77 -8.72 -2.33 28.63
CA ASN A 77 -7.40 -2.90 28.36
C ASN A 77 -7.41 -4.43 28.20
N LYS A 78 -8.35 -5.10 28.87
CA LYS A 78 -8.50 -6.55 28.80
C LYS A 78 -8.99 -6.98 27.42
N LEU A 79 -10.05 -6.34 26.91
CA LEU A 79 -10.60 -6.64 25.59
C LEU A 79 -9.62 -6.26 24.47
N ILE A 80 -8.92 -5.11 24.60
CA ILE A 80 -7.87 -4.70 23.66
C ILE A 80 -6.76 -5.78 23.60
N SER A 81 -6.27 -6.25 24.74
CA SER A 81 -5.23 -7.29 24.79
C SER A 81 -5.69 -8.61 24.16
N THR A 82 -6.96 -8.98 24.37
CA THR A 82 -7.56 -10.19 23.77
C THR A 82 -7.65 -10.06 22.25
N LEU A 83 -8.17 -8.93 21.72
CA LEU A 83 -8.25 -8.65 20.29
C LEU A 83 -6.86 -8.69 19.65
N MET A 84 -5.88 -8.01 20.25
CA MET A 84 -4.51 -7.99 19.75
C MET A 84 -3.82 -9.36 19.80
N THR A 85 -4.17 -10.21 20.77
CA THR A 85 -3.67 -11.60 20.84
C THR A 85 -4.22 -12.45 19.69
N ILE A 86 -5.51 -12.31 19.37
CA ILE A 86 -6.15 -13.00 18.24
C ILE A 86 -5.56 -12.49 16.93
N TYR A 87 -5.40 -11.18 16.78
CA TYR A 87 -4.82 -10.55 15.61
C TYR A 87 -3.38 -11.05 15.35
N LYS A 88 -2.55 -11.11 16.39
CA LYS A 88 -1.20 -11.69 16.29
C LYS A 88 -1.22 -13.14 15.79
N LYS A 89 -2.19 -13.96 16.28
CA LYS A 89 -2.35 -15.35 15.82
C LYS A 89 -2.79 -15.40 14.36
N ALA A 90 -3.78 -14.60 13.99
CA ALA A 90 -4.25 -14.51 12.60
C ALA A 90 -3.11 -14.11 11.64
N TYR A 91 -2.30 -13.13 11.99
CA TYR A 91 -1.18 -12.70 11.17
C TYR A 91 -0.06 -13.75 11.03
N ARG A 92 0.14 -14.58 12.05
CA ARG A 92 1.03 -15.74 11.93
C ARG A 92 0.49 -16.75 10.93
N VAL A 93 -0.82 -17.04 10.97
CA VAL A 93 -1.46 -17.95 10.01
C VAL A 93 -1.35 -17.39 8.61
N ILE A 94 -1.66 -16.09 8.41
CA ILE A 94 -1.51 -15.42 7.11
C ILE A 94 -0.07 -15.52 6.60
N ALA A 95 0.92 -15.17 7.43
CA ALA A 95 2.34 -15.24 7.06
C ALA A 95 2.75 -16.66 6.64
N THR A 96 2.28 -17.69 7.37
CA THR A 96 2.55 -19.09 7.02
C THR A 96 1.85 -19.47 5.71
N THR A 97 0.61 -19.05 5.49
CA THR A 97 -0.13 -19.28 4.25
C THR A 97 0.58 -18.64 3.06
N ILE A 98 1.00 -17.37 3.21
CA ILE A 98 1.76 -16.65 2.18
C ILE A 98 3.09 -17.35 1.87
N LEU A 99 3.80 -17.83 2.89
CA LEU A 99 5.04 -18.58 2.71
C LEU A 99 4.81 -19.86 1.90
N ILE A 100 3.82 -20.68 2.28
CA ILE A 100 3.50 -21.93 1.60
C ILE A 100 3.05 -21.65 0.15
N LEU A 101 2.08 -20.75 -0.04
CA LEU A 101 1.59 -20.39 -1.36
C LEU A 101 2.70 -19.75 -2.23
N GLY A 102 3.57 -18.92 -1.64
CA GLY A 102 4.70 -18.32 -2.33
C GLY A 102 5.71 -19.36 -2.80
N ILE A 103 6.02 -20.38 -2.00
CA ILE A 103 6.89 -21.49 -2.43
C ILE A 103 6.25 -22.28 -3.58
N ILE A 104 4.94 -22.54 -3.50
CA ILE A 104 4.22 -23.23 -4.60
C ILE A 104 4.22 -22.38 -5.86
N LEU A 105 3.93 -21.06 -5.72
CA LEU A 105 3.80 -20.13 -6.84
C LEU A 105 5.12 -19.93 -7.58
N TYR A 106 6.28 -20.10 -6.93
CA TYR A 106 7.57 -20.07 -7.60
C TYR A 106 7.68 -21.08 -8.76
N LYS A 107 7.08 -22.28 -8.60
CA LYS A 107 7.06 -23.30 -9.66
C LYS A 107 6.26 -22.88 -10.91
N TYR A 108 5.39 -21.89 -10.75
CA TYR A 108 4.57 -21.35 -11.84
C TYR A 108 5.06 -19.96 -12.31
N LEU A 109 6.26 -19.53 -11.89
CA LEU A 109 6.79 -18.22 -12.26
C LEU A 109 6.95 -18.07 -13.76
N ASP A 110 7.36 -19.15 -14.45
CA ASP A 110 7.50 -19.22 -15.91
C ASP A 110 6.16 -19.03 -16.65
N PHE A 111 5.05 -19.20 -15.98
CA PHE A 111 3.74 -18.86 -16.54
C PHE A 111 3.57 -17.33 -16.66
N PHE A 112 4.13 -16.55 -15.76
CA PHE A 112 3.97 -15.10 -15.73
C PHE A 112 5.03 -14.35 -16.51
N VAL A 113 6.24 -14.91 -16.62
CA VAL A 113 7.36 -14.28 -17.33
C VAL A 113 8.16 -15.34 -18.09
N ASP A 114 8.47 -15.03 -19.35
CA ASP A 114 9.29 -15.90 -20.18
C ASP A 114 10.68 -16.12 -19.53
N PRO A 115 11.14 -17.39 -19.40
CA PRO A 115 12.45 -17.70 -18.82
C PRO A 115 13.61 -16.94 -19.48
N SER A 116 13.52 -16.64 -20.80
CA SER A 116 14.53 -15.89 -21.53
C SER A 116 14.67 -14.42 -21.07
N GLN A 117 13.62 -13.86 -20.48
CA GLN A 117 13.57 -12.49 -19.98
C GLN A 117 13.90 -12.39 -18.49
N GLN A 118 14.00 -13.53 -17.79
CA GLN A 118 14.28 -13.56 -16.36
C GLN A 118 15.75 -13.22 -16.08
N PRO A 119 16.05 -12.40 -15.05
CA PRO A 119 17.40 -12.25 -14.53
C PRO A 119 17.96 -13.60 -14.06
N LYS A 120 19.27 -13.82 -14.21
CA LYS A 120 19.92 -15.05 -13.74
C LYS A 120 19.72 -15.33 -12.25
N GLU A 121 19.58 -14.27 -11.47
CA GLU A 121 19.39 -14.28 -10.02
C GLU A 121 17.91 -14.36 -9.59
N ILE A 122 16.97 -14.69 -10.51
CA ILE A 122 15.52 -14.66 -10.24
C ILE A 122 15.12 -15.47 -9.01
N PHE A 123 15.79 -16.60 -8.77
CA PHE A 123 15.57 -17.43 -7.59
C PHE A 123 15.80 -16.61 -6.31
N TYR A 124 16.94 -15.97 -6.17
CA TYR A 124 17.28 -15.17 -4.99
C TYR A 124 16.37 -13.96 -4.85
N ILE A 125 16.09 -13.27 -5.95
CA ILE A 125 15.18 -12.10 -5.99
C ILE A 125 13.81 -12.50 -5.49
N TYR A 126 13.23 -13.59 -6.02
CA TYR A 126 11.91 -14.07 -5.63
C TYR A 126 11.82 -14.38 -4.13
N PHE A 127 12.77 -15.17 -3.62
CA PHE A 127 12.75 -15.57 -2.20
C PHE A 127 13.08 -14.41 -1.26
N MET A 128 13.84 -13.41 -1.69
CA MET A 128 14.04 -12.18 -0.94
C MET A 128 12.74 -11.38 -0.82
N TYR A 129 11.98 -11.23 -1.90
CA TYR A 129 10.65 -10.61 -1.85
C TYR A 129 9.69 -11.38 -0.95
N LEU A 130 9.61 -12.71 -1.10
CA LEU A 130 8.78 -13.56 -0.26
C LEU A 130 9.13 -13.40 1.22
N THR A 131 10.41 -13.42 1.55
CA THR A 131 10.91 -13.24 2.92
C THR A 131 10.50 -11.88 3.48
N ASN A 132 10.66 -10.80 2.70
CA ASN A 132 10.29 -9.45 3.13
C ASN A 132 8.80 -9.35 3.48
N ILE A 133 7.94 -9.93 2.67
CA ILE A 133 6.48 -9.91 2.90
C ILE A 133 6.10 -10.74 4.12
N VAL A 134 6.62 -11.95 4.24
CA VAL A 134 6.36 -12.83 5.41
C VAL A 134 6.79 -12.16 6.71
N ILE A 135 7.98 -11.57 6.76
CA ILE A 135 8.47 -10.85 7.92
C ILE A 135 7.61 -9.61 8.19
N GLY A 136 7.19 -8.91 7.15
CA GLY A 136 6.26 -7.79 7.26
C GLY A 136 5.00 -8.18 8.02
N TYR A 137 4.33 -9.26 7.62
CA TYR A 137 3.13 -9.75 8.32
C TYR A 137 3.43 -10.20 9.77
N LEU A 138 4.56 -10.84 10.03
CA LEU A 138 4.91 -11.28 11.38
C LEU A 138 5.13 -10.10 12.35
N LEU A 139 5.58 -8.96 11.86
CA LEU A 139 6.00 -7.84 12.70
C LEU A 139 5.02 -6.66 12.72
N SER A 140 4.19 -6.45 11.69
CA SER A 140 3.37 -5.23 11.53
C SER A 140 2.06 -5.19 12.31
N TYR A 141 1.60 -6.30 12.90
CA TYR A 141 0.26 -6.39 13.54
C TYR A 141 -0.02 -5.33 14.61
N LYS A 142 0.99 -4.77 15.29
CA LYS A 142 0.77 -3.75 16.32
C LYS A 142 0.42 -2.36 15.75
N THR A 143 0.80 -2.07 14.51
CA THR A 143 0.55 -0.75 13.90
C THR A 143 -0.93 -0.43 13.78
N THR A 144 -1.78 -1.45 13.60
CA THR A 144 -3.24 -1.29 13.58
C THR A 144 -3.78 -0.71 14.88
N LEU A 145 -3.24 -1.08 16.04
CA LEU A 145 -3.67 -0.56 17.34
C LEU A 145 -3.46 0.96 17.43
N ILE A 146 -2.24 1.43 17.14
CA ILE A 146 -1.93 2.86 17.26
C ILE A 146 -2.67 3.69 16.21
N SER A 147 -2.94 3.12 15.02
CA SER A 147 -3.76 3.75 13.99
C SER A 147 -5.22 3.85 14.42
N SER A 148 -5.79 2.78 15.01
CA SER A 148 -7.16 2.79 15.55
C SER A 148 -7.33 3.76 16.73
N ASP A 149 -6.27 4.00 17.51
CA ASP A 149 -6.25 5.02 18.57
C ASP A 149 -6.00 6.45 18.06
N GLN A 150 -5.99 6.64 16.73
CA GLN A 150 -5.73 7.93 16.06
C GLN A 150 -4.37 8.56 16.43
N LYS A 151 -3.42 7.77 16.90
CA LYS A 151 -2.06 8.22 17.27
C LYS A 151 -1.00 7.85 16.22
N GLY A 152 -1.40 7.46 15.01
CA GLY A 152 -0.49 7.09 13.92
C GLY A 152 0.55 8.17 13.61
N TYR A 153 0.20 9.45 13.78
CA TYR A 153 1.11 10.58 13.59
C TYR A 153 2.41 10.48 14.43
N LYS A 154 2.40 9.76 15.54
CA LYS A 154 3.59 9.54 16.37
C LYS A 154 4.64 8.65 15.70
N LEU A 155 4.22 7.76 14.78
CA LEU A 155 5.13 6.87 14.05
C LEU A 155 5.69 7.52 12.78
N ILE A 156 4.98 8.48 12.19
CA ILE A 156 5.32 9.08 10.90
C ILE A 156 6.73 9.68 10.87
N PRO A 157 7.15 10.52 11.85
CA PRO A 157 8.51 11.10 11.84
C PRO A 157 9.61 10.03 11.89
N LEU A 158 9.38 8.96 12.64
CA LEU A 158 10.30 7.83 12.73
C LEU A 158 10.40 7.09 11.40
N GLN A 159 9.25 6.83 10.76
CA GLN A 159 9.19 6.19 9.43
C GLN A 159 9.91 7.03 8.39
N ILE A 160 9.65 8.34 8.34
CA ILE A 160 10.31 9.25 7.38
C ILE A 160 11.82 9.19 7.58
N LYS A 161 12.31 9.35 8.81
CA LYS A 161 13.73 9.33 9.11
C LYS A 161 14.40 8.03 8.65
N LEU A 162 13.81 6.89 8.98
CA LEU A 162 14.36 5.59 8.61
C LEU A 162 14.27 5.33 7.10
N ASN A 163 13.19 5.76 6.45
CA ASN A 163 13.05 5.66 4.99
C ASN A 163 14.08 6.51 4.26
N ILE A 164 14.33 7.75 4.72
CA ILE A 164 15.40 8.61 4.17
C ILE A 164 16.75 7.90 4.24
N ILE A 165 17.12 7.39 5.42
CA ILE A 165 18.37 6.66 5.61
C ILE A 165 18.45 5.45 4.67
N THR A 166 17.37 4.66 4.59
CA THR A 166 17.30 3.49 3.71
C THR A 166 17.54 3.87 2.25
N ILE A 167 16.84 4.88 1.76
CA ILE A 167 16.95 5.34 0.36
C ILE A 167 18.36 5.86 0.08
N LEU A 168 18.95 6.64 0.98
CA LEU A 168 20.32 7.15 0.81
C LEU A 168 21.34 6.01 0.76
N VAL A 169 21.21 5.00 1.64
CA VAL A 169 22.09 3.81 1.65
C VAL A 169 21.88 3.00 0.36
N GLN A 170 20.65 2.82 -0.08
CA GLN A 170 20.33 2.11 -1.35
C GLN A 170 20.92 2.83 -2.56
N ILE A 171 20.77 4.15 -2.63
CA ILE A 171 21.34 4.98 -3.70
C ILE A 171 22.87 4.86 -3.70
N GLY A 172 23.52 5.02 -2.55
CA GLY A 172 24.96 4.88 -2.45
C GLY A 172 25.45 3.50 -2.87
N TYR A 173 24.73 2.45 -2.45
CA TYR A 173 25.03 1.07 -2.85
C TYR A 173 24.90 0.87 -4.37
N LEU A 174 23.80 1.35 -4.98
CA LEU A 174 23.59 1.21 -6.42
C LEU A 174 24.65 1.94 -7.26
N ILE A 175 25.08 3.12 -6.84
CA ILE A 175 26.12 3.90 -7.54
C ILE A 175 27.46 3.14 -7.52
N ILE A 176 27.80 2.51 -6.37
CA ILE A 176 29.10 1.84 -6.18
C ILE A 176 29.10 0.45 -6.79
N PHE A 177 28.10 -0.38 -6.47
CA PHE A 177 28.12 -1.83 -6.78
C PHE A 177 27.28 -2.20 -8.00
N LYS A 178 26.26 -1.39 -8.35
CA LYS A 178 25.34 -1.65 -9.48
C LYS A 178 24.71 -3.06 -9.44
N GLU A 179 24.40 -3.54 -8.25
CA GLU A 179 23.90 -4.89 -8.00
C GLU A 179 22.53 -4.86 -7.34
N TYR A 180 21.59 -5.67 -7.86
CA TYR A 180 20.19 -5.68 -7.39
C TYR A 180 20.00 -6.43 -6.07
N LEU A 181 20.72 -7.55 -5.86
CA LEU A 181 20.55 -8.38 -4.66
C LEU A 181 20.91 -7.60 -3.39
N GLY A 182 22.03 -6.86 -3.41
CA GLY A 182 22.42 -6.03 -2.28
C GLY A 182 21.45 -4.89 -2.03
N TYR A 183 20.89 -4.28 -3.09
CA TYR A 183 19.81 -3.29 -2.95
C TYR A 183 18.60 -3.88 -2.23
N LEU A 184 18.15 -5.10 -2.60
CA LEU A 184 17.06 -5.81 -1.93
C LEU A 184 17.41 -6.19 -0.49
N ALA A 185 18.65 -6.61 -0.23
CA ALA A 185 19.10 -6.94 1.12
C ALA A 185 19.01 -5.74 2.06
N ILE A 186 19.42 -4.55 1.59
CA ILE A 186 19.28 -3.29 2.33
C ILE A 186 17.80 -3.00 2.61
N GLN A 187 16.92 -3.20 1.61
CA GLN A 187 15.48 -2.98 1.77
C GLN A 187 14.87 -3.91 2.85
N ILE A 188 15.22 -5.19 2.82
CA ILE A 188 14.72 -6.18 3.79
C ILE A 188 15.21 -5.85 5.19
N PHE A 189 16.51 -5.58 5.34
CA PHE A 189 17.10 -5.22 6.62
C PHE A 189 16.45 -3.97 7.21
N SER A 190 16.28 -2.93 6.39
CA SER A 190 15.61 -1.70 6.80
C SER A 190 14.15 -1.92 7.18
N SER A 191 13.41 -2.74 6.42
CA SER A 191 12.02 -3.11 6.73
C SER A 191 11.94 -3.79 8.10
N ILE A 192 12.82 -4.74 8.39
CA ILE A 192 12.90 -5.43 9.69
C ILE A 192 13.20 -4.42 10.80
N LEU A 193 14.19 -3.55 10.60
CA LEU A 193 14.60 -2.56 11.59
C LEU A 193 13.47 -1.58 11.91
N ILE A 194 12.80 -1.05 10.88
CA ILE A 194 11.64 -0.17 11.02
C ILE A 194 10.54 -0.85 11.85
N ASN A 195 10.17 -2.08 11.49
CA ASN A 195 9.15 -2.83 12.21
C ASN A 195 9.53 -3.13 13.67
N ILE A 196 10.78 -3.45 13.96
CA ILE A 196 11.27 -3.67 15.34
C ILE A 196 11.16 -2.39 16.16
N ILE A 197 11.62 -1.25 15.61
CA ILE A 197 11.59 0.03 16.31
C ILE A 197 10.14 0.47 16.56
N GLN A 198 9.26 0.34 15.56
CA GLN A 198 7.84 0.63 15.72
C GLN A 198 7.18 -0.26 16.77
N ASN A 199 7.48 -1.56 16.74
CA ASN A 199 6.95 -2.50 17.73
C ASN A 199 7.39 -2.17 19.16
N ARG A 200 8.65 -1.72 19.36
CA ARG A 200 9.14 -1.26 20.66
C ARG A 200 8.40 0.01 21.09
N PHE A 201 8.29 0.98 20.19
CA PHE A 201 7.56 2.23 20.47
C PHE A 201 6.11 1.95 20.90
N ILE A 202 5.38 1.12 20.14
CA ILE A 202 3.98 0.78 20.43
C ILE A 202 3.88 0.00 21.74
N THR A 203 4.81 -0.90 22.03
CA THR A 203 4.80 -1.65 23.29
C THR A 203 5.00 -0.73 24.49
N ASN A 204 5.83 0.29 24.39
CA ASN A 204 6.04 1.27 25.45
C ASN A 204 4.81 2.19 25.64
N GLU A 205 4.18 2.62 24.55
CA GLU A 205 2.96 3.44 24.58
C GLU A 205 1.76 2.69 25.18
N TYR A 206 1.66 1.37 24.91
CA TYR A 206 0.58 0.49 25.36
C TYR A 206 1.11 -0.61 26.29
N SER A 207 1.74 -0.20 27.40
CA SER A 207 2.38 -1.10 28.37
C SER A 207 1.46 -2.12 29.03
N TYR A 208 0.13 -1.88 28.98
CA TYR A 208 -0.89 -2.80 29.48
C TYR A 208 -1.15 -4.01 28.58
N LEU A 209 -0.59 -4.04 27.36
CA LEU A 209 -0.82 -5.16 26.44
C LEU A 209 -0.26 -6.47 26.98
N ASN A 210 -1.15 -7.41 27.21
CA ASN A 210 -0.81 -8.76 27.65
C ASN A 210 -1.17 -9.80 26.57
N PHE A 211 -0.17 -10.32 25.87
CA PHE A 211 -0.33 -11.35 24.83
C PHE A 211 -0.42 -12.78 25.37
N SER A 212 -0.30 -12.97 26.69
CA SER A 212 -0.42 -14.27 27.36
C SER A 212 -1.84 -14.54 27.84
N SER A 213 -2.77 -13.59 27.67
CA SER A 213 -4.16 -13.75 28.07
C SER A 213 -4.79 -14.93 27.32
N LYS A 214 -5.41 -15.86 28.07
CA LYS A 214 -6.23 -16.97 27.56
C LYS A 214 -7.70 -16.59 27.45
N ASP A 215 -8.04 -15.33 27.65
CA ASP A 215 -9.42 -14.86 27.59
C ASP A 215 -10.01 -15.10 26.21
N LYS A 216 -11.24 -15.57 26.16
CA LYS A 216 -11.98 -15.78 24.93
C LYS A 216 -12.75 -14.51 24.60
N LEU A 217 -12.83 -14.17 23.32
CA LEU A 217 -13.73 -13.12 22.86
C LEU A 217 -15.18 -13.50 23.17
N PRO A 218 -16.01 -12.52 23.57
CA PRO A 218 -17.46 -12.69 23.59
C PRO A 218 -17.96 -13.19 22.23
N ILE A 219 -18.95 -14.05 22.22
CA ILE A 219 -19.49 -14.66 20.98
C ILE A 219 -20.00 -13.58 20.02
N GLU A 220 -20.63 -12.54 20.53
CA GLU A 220 -21.13 -11.40 19.75
C GLU A 220 -20.01 -10.65 19.04
N GLU A 221 -18.93 -10.30 19.74
CA GLU A 221 -17.76 -9.63 19.16
C GLU A 221 -17.12 -10.49 18.05
N LYS A 222 -16.98 -11.80 18.30
CA LYS A 222 -16.48 -12.73 17.28
C LYS A 222 -17.36 -12.74 16.02
N ARG A 223 -18.70 -12.74 16.21
CA ARG A 223 -19.65 -12.72 15.09
C ARG A 223 -19.54 -11.43 14.27
N ILE A 224 -19.40 -10.28 14.92
CA ILE A 224 -19.22 -8.96 14.28
C ILE A 224 -17.92 -8.97 13.45
N ILE A 225 -16.82 -9.43 14.01
CA ILE A 225 -15.53 -9.50 13.32
C ILE A 225 -15.63 -10.37 12.05
N ILE A 226 -16.21 -11.56 12.16
CA ILE A 226 -16.38 -12.47 11.02
C ILE A 226 -17.26 -11.84 9.94
N LYS A 227 -18.38 -11.20 10.31
CA LYS A 227 -19.26 -10.50 9.37
C LYS A 227 -18.51 -9.38 8.63
N ASN A 228 -17.72 -8.59 9.34
CA ASN A 228 -16.92 -7.52 8.77
C ASN A 228 -15.85 -8.05 7.82
N ILE A 229 -15.16 -9.15 8.16
CA ILE A 229 -14.18 -9.81 7.29
C ILE A 229 -14.84 -10.25 6.00
N LEU A 230 -16.00 -10.93 6.05
CA LEU A 230 -16.71 -11.39 4.85
C LEU A 230 -17.17 -10.23 3.97
N GLY A 231 -17.63 -9.13 4.56
CA GLY A 231 -17.99 -7.92 3.81
C GLY A 231 -16.79 -7.26 3.12
N LEU A 232 -15.64 -7.19 3.81
CA LEU A 232 -14.42 -6.59 3.28
C LEU A 232 -13.71 -7.46 2.24
N MET A 233 -13.90 -8.76 2.29
CA MET A 233 -13.28 -9.72 1.38
C MET A 233 -13.64 -9.42 -0.09
N ALA A 234 -14.92 -9.20 -0.38
CA ALA A 234 -15.38 -8.88 -1.73
C ALA A 234 -14.75 -7.58 -2.26
N THR A 235 -14.67 -6.54 -1.41
CA THR A 235 -14.02 -5.27 -1.75
C THR A 235 -12.54 -5.46 -2.05
N LYS A 236 -11.82 -6.23 -1.21
CA LYS A 236 -10.39 -6.52 -1.42
C LYS A 236 -10.11 -7.30 -2.70
N LEU A 237 -10.96 -8.27 -3.03
CA LEU A 237 -10.88 -8.99 -4.30
C LEU A 237 -11.10 -8.05 -5.49
N GLY A 238 -12.11 -7.19 -5.42
CA GLY A 238 -12.38 -6.20 -6.45
C GLY A 238 -11.22 -5.22 -6.64
N ASP A 239 -10.67 -4.70 -5.56
CA ASP A 239 -9.50 -3.79 -5.58
C ASP A 239 -8.28 -4.46 -6.23
N PHE A 240 -8.03 -5.73 -5.91
CA PHE A 240 -6.94 -6.48 -6.53
C PHE A 240 -7.15 -6.64 -8.04
N CYS A 241 -8.34 -7.07 -8.45
CA CYS A 241 -8.65 -7.25 -9.87
C CYS A 241 -8.48 -5.96 -10.68
N VAL A 242 -8.82 -4.80 -10.09
CA VAL A 242 -8.71 -3.50 -10.77
C VAL A 242 -7.28 -2.95 -10.78
N ASN A 243 -6.51 -3.14 -9.71
CA ASN A 243 -5.26 -2.40 -9.51
C ASN A 243 -3.98 -3.24 -9.63
N SER A 244 -4.06 -4.57 -9.61
CA SER A 244 -2.86 -5.41 -9.48
C SER A 244 -2.70 -6.45 -10.58
N THR A 245 -3.68 -6.66 -11.45
CA THR A 245 -3.61 -7.67 -12.52
C THR A 245 -2.87 -7.19 -13.76
N ASP A 246 -2.77 -5.88 -13.98
CA ASP A 246 -2.18 -5.30 -15.18
C ASP A 246 -0.74 -5.81 -15.44
N ASN A 247 0.13 -5.75 -14.43
CA ASN A 247 1.51 -6.21 -14.57
C ASN A 247 1.61 -7.71 -14.90
N LEU A 248 0.69 -8.52 -14.37
CA LEU A 248 0.64 -9.97 -14.66
C LEU A 248 0.25 -10.23 -16.11
N ILE A 249 -0.74 -9.51 -16.60
CA ILE A 249 -1.24 -9.61 -17.98
C ILE A 249 -0.18 -9.09 -18.95
N ILE A 250 0.39 -7.91 -18.70
CA ILE A 250 1.43 -7.32 -19.55
C ILE A 250 2.66 -8.24 -19.61
N SER A 251 3.11 -8.77 -18.47
CA SER A 251 4.26 -9.68 -18.45
C SER A 251 4.00 -10.96 -19.24
N LYS A 252 2.79 -11.53 -19.13
CA LYS A 252 2.43 -12.79 -19.79
C LYS A 252 2.23 -12.65 -21.29
N PHE A 253 1.56 -11.58 -21.73
CA PHE A 253 1.08 -11.46 -23.12
C PHE A 253 1.89 -10.48 -23.98
N VAL A 254 2.74 -9.66 -23.35
CA VAL A 254 3.62 -8.71 -24.06
C VAL A 254 5.08 -9.04 -23.73
N ASP A 255 5.65 -8.42 -22.70
CA ASP A 255 7.00 -8.68 -22.22
C ASP A 255 7.29 -7.98 -20.87
N LEU A 256 8.43 -8.35 -20.27
CA LEU A 256 8.89 -7.78 -19.00
C LEU A 256 9.31 -6.30 -19.12
N ALA A 257 9.83 -5.89 -20.29
CA ALA A 257 10.22 -4.51 -20.55
C ALA A 257 9.00 -3.57 -20.55
N SER A 258 7.89 -4.03 -21.12
CA SER A 258 6.60 -3.30 -21.09
C SER A 258 6.06 -3.14 -19.66
N VAL A 259 6.26 -4.14 -18.77
CA VAL A 259 5.94 -4.01 -17.34
C VAL A 259 6.77 -2.89 -16.71
N ALA A 260 8.06 -2.82 -17.04
CA ALA A 260 8.94 -1.75 -16.55
C ALA A 260 8.45 -0.37 -16.99
N ILE A 261 8.10 -0.23 -18.27
CA ILE A 261 7.56 1.03 -18.82
C ILE A 261 6.26 1.39 -18.12
N TYR A 262 5.29 0.46 -18.06
CA TYR A 262 3.99 0.65 -17.42
C TYR A 262 4.14 1.10 -15.96
N SER A 263 5.06 0.50 -15.22
CA SER A 263 5.28 0.82 -13.80
C SER A 263 5.73 2.27 -13.56
N ASN A 264 6.33 2.96 -14.57
CA ASN A 264 6.70 4.37 -14.46
C ASN A 264 5.47 5.28 -14.58
N TYR A 265 4.56 4.99 -15.52
CA TYR A 265 3.28 5.72 -15.64
C TYR A 265 2.44 5.55 -14.37
N ILE A 266 2.36 4.31 -13.86
CA ILE A 266 1.62 4.01 -12.63
C ILE A 266 2.24 4.68 -11.41
N MET A 267 3.57 4.80 -11.33
CA MET A 267 4.24 5.52 -10.26
C MET A 267 3.83 7.00 -10.23
N ILE A 268 3.83 7.69 -11.36
CA ILE A 268 3.42 9.09 -11.46
C ILE A 268 1.93 9.23 -11.10
N ARG A 269 1.07 8.36 -11.67
CA ARG A 269 -0.36 8.32 -11.34
C ARG A 269 -0.59 8.15 -9.84
N ASN A 270 0.04 7.18 -9.22
CA ASN A 270 -0.15 6.88 -7.80
C ASN A 270 0.36 8.02 -6.91
N LEU A 271 1.39 8.73 -7.33
CA LEU A 271 1.89 9.91 -6.63
C LEU A 271 0.82 11.01 -6.59
N VAL A 272 0.25 11.37 -7.74
CA VAL A 272 -0.81 12.39 -7.82
C VAL A 272 -2.07 11.94 -7.06
N ASN A 273 -2.53 10.71 -7.29
CA ASN A 273 -3.68 10.14 -6.58
C ASN A 273 -3.47 10.07 -5.07
N GLY A 274 -2.24 9.89 -4.59
CA GLY A 274 -1.90 9.94 -3.16
C GLY A 274 -2.25 11.28 -2.53
N TYR A 275 -2.01 12.39 -3.20
CA TYR A 275 -2.41 13.73 -2.73
C TYR A 275 -3.92 13.94 -2.80
N ILE A 276 -4.55 13.52 -3.91
CA ILE A 276 -6.00 13.62 -4.07
C ILE A 276 -6.73 12.82 -2.98
N SER A 277 -6.26 11.61 -2.68
CA SER A 277 -6.88 10.75 -1.65
C SER A 277 -6.84 11.36 -0.24
N ILE A 278 -5.81 12.15 0.09
CA ILE A 278 -5.75 12.86 1.38
C ILE A 278 -6.85 13.92 1.47
N LEU A 279 -7.15 14.62 0.37
CA LEU A 279 -8.24 15.59 0.33
C LEU A 279 -9.59 14.90 0.58
N PHE A 280 -9.88 13.82 -0.13
CA PHE A 280 -11.14 13.07 0.07
C PHE A 280 -11.22 12.44 1.46
N SER A 281 -10.15 11.84 1.98
CA SER A 281 -10.15 11.23 3.32
C SER A 281 -10.42 12.22 4.44
N SER A 282 -10.06 13.50 4.27
CA SER A 282 -10.36 14.55 5.24
C SER A 282 -11.85 14.85 5.33
N ILE A 283 -12.60 14.66 4.25
CA ILE A 283 -14.04 14.92 4.15
C ILE A 283 -14.86 13.70 4.60
N THR A 284 -14.34 12.48 4.39
CA THR A 284 -15.01 11.21 4.71
C THR A 284 -15.53 11.15 6.14
N SER A 285 -14.75 11.61 7.12
CA SER A 285 -15.15 11.59 8.52
C SER A 285 -16.33 12.50 8.83
N SER A 286 -16.38 13.66 8.19
CA SER A 286 -17.49 14.63 8.34
C SER A 286 -18.74 14.13 7.64
N PHE A 287 -18.59 13.52 6.48
CA PHE A 287 -19.70 12.95 5.72
C PHE A 287 -20.31 11.73 6.42
N GLY A 288 -19.47 10.84 7.00
CA GLY A 288 -19.94 9.71 7.80
C GLY A 288 -20.74 10.12 9.02
N ASN A 289 -20.37 11.20 9.70
CA ASN A 289 -21.15 11.75 10.81
C ASN A 289 -22.52 12.26 10.35
N LEU A 290 -22.58 12.94 9.21
CA LEU A 290 -23.83 13.45 8.65
C LEU A 290 -24.80 12.33 8.27
N ILE A 291 -24.30 11.24 7.67
CA ILE A 291 -25.11 10.06 7.39
C ILE A 291 -25.67 9.46 8.69
N ALA A 292 -24.87 9.42 9.75
CA ALA A 292 -25.29 8.91 11.06
C ALA A 292 -26.36 9.78 11.73
N GLU A 293 -26.46 11.08 11.40
CA GLU A 293 -27.51 11.98 11.83
C GLU A 293 -28.87 11.71 11.13
N GLY A 294 -28.89 10.89 10.07
CA GLY A 294 -30.10 10.49 9.36
C GLY A 294 -30.72 11.58 8.46
N ASN A 295 -29.99 12.62 8.13
CA ASN A 295 -30.46 13.69 7.25
C ASN A 295 -30.19 13.35 5.78
N GLU A 296 -31.07 12.56 5.17
CA GLU A 296 -30.92 12.06 3.79
C GLU A 296 -30.75 13.20 2.77
N LYS A 297 -31.53 14.28 2.89
CA LYS A 297 -31.49 15.41 1.93
C LYS A 297 -30.11 16.07 1.93
N LYS A 298 -29.59 16.37 3.11
CA LYS A 298 -28.25 16.97 3.25
C LYS A 298 -27.14 16.02 2.87
N SER A 299 -27.31 14.72 3.11
CA SER A 299 -26.37 13.69 2.65
C SER A 299 -26.30 13.62 1.14
N LEU A 300 -27.42 13.71 0.42
CA LEU A 300 -27.46 13.77 -1.05
C LEU A 300 -26.81 15.05 -1.58
N GLU A 301 -27.11 16.22 -1.00
CA GLU A 301 -26.49 17.49 -1.39
C GLU A 301 -24.95 17.42 -1.29
N ILE A 302 -24.42 16.85 -0.20
CA ILE A 302 -22.97 16.69 -0.03
C ILE A 302 -22.41 15.66 -0.98
N PHE A 303 -23.12 14.56 -1.24
CA PHE A 303 -22.70 13.57 -2.23
C PHE A 303 -22.56 14.21 -3.62
N ASP A 304 -23.53 15.03 -4.05
CA ASP A 304 -23.49 15.73 -5.33
C ASP A 304 -22.29 16.70 -5.42
N ILE A 305 -21.99 17.40 -4.33
CA ILE A 305 -20.79 18.26 -4.24
C ILE A 305 -19.52 17.44 -4.35
N LEU A 306 -19.42 16.31 -3.66
CA LEU A 306 -18.25 15.42 -3.72
C LEU A 306 -18.09 14.81 -5.12
N PHE A 307 -19.20 14.45 -5.77
CA PHE A 307 -19.18 13.93 -7.13
C PHE A 307 -18.71 15.01 -8.12
N LEU A 308 -19.21 16.24 -7.99
CA LEU A 308 -18.76 17.37 -8.81
C LEU A 308 -17.27 17.66 -8.59
N LEU A 309 -16.80 17.66 -7.35
CA LEU A 309 -15.37 17.84 -7.03
C LEU A 309 -14.52 16.71 -7.64
N SER A 310 -14.96 15.47 -7.54
CA SER A 310 -14.27 14.34 -8.18
C SER A 310 -14.21 14.53 -9.69
N PHE A 311 -15.33 14.89 -10.31
CA PHE A 311 -15.39 15.15 -11.74
C PHE A 311 -14.38 16.24 -12.17
N ILE A 312 -14.35 17.38 -11.48
CA ILE A 312 -13.45 18.49 -11.79
C ILE A 312 -11.98 18.07 -11.63
N ILE A 313 -11.63 17.46 -10.48
CA ILE A 313 -10.25 17.10 -10.14
C ILE A 313 -9.73 16.02 -11.12
N TYR A 314 -10.49 14.95 -11.33
CA TYR A 314 -10.04 13.85 -12.19
C TYR A 314 -10.14 14.19 -13.68
N SER A 315 -11.01 15.11 -14.11
CA SER A 315 -11.00 15.65 -15.48
C SER A 315 -9.73 16.49 -15.71
N PHE A 316 -9.38 17.36 -14.78
CA PHE A 316 -8.14 18.12 -14.85
C PHE A 316 -6.89 17.20 -14.86
N GLU A 317 -6.87 16.20 -14.00
CA GLU A 317 -5.81 15.19 -13.96
C GLU A 317 -5.71 14.41 -15.27
N ALA A 318 -6.84 13.99 -15.84
CA ALA A 318 -6.87 13.24 -17.09
C ALA A 318 -6.29 14.05 -18.26
N VAL A 319 -6.71 15.30 -18.40
CA VAL A 319 -6.16 16.20 -19.43
C VAL A 319 -4.66 16.45 -19.19
N SER A 320 -4.27 16.69 -17.95
CA SER A 320 -2.85 16.89 -17.58
C SER A 320 -2.00 15.67 -17.91
N PHE A 321 -2.47 14.46 -17.60
CA PHE A 321 -1.74 13.23 -17.92
C PHE A 321 -1.64 12.97 -19.42
N LEU A 322 -2.72 13.23 -20.19
CA LEU A 322 -2.68 13.10 -21.65
C LEU A 322 -1.65 14.04 -22.28
N CYS A 323 -1.56 15.26 -21.78
CA CYS A 323 -0.62 16.26 -22.32
C CYS A 323 0.82 16.05 -21.81
N LEU A 324 1.02 15.62 -20.57
CA LEU A 324 2.30 15.70 -19.89
C LEU A 324 3.03 14.35 -19.70
N PHE A 325 2.36 13.20 -19.72
CA PHE A 325 3.03 11.92 -19.46
C PHE A 325 4.20 11.66 -20.39
N ASN A 326 3.96 11.67 -21.70
CA ASN A 326 5.00 11.37 -22.68
C ASN A 326 6.10 12.44 -22.72
N PRO A 327 5.81 13.75 -22.76
CA PRO A 327 6.85 14.79 -22.67
C PRO A 327 7.67 14.68 -21.36
N PHE A 328 7.01 14.44 -20.23
CA PHE A 328 7.71 14.33 -18.96
C PHE A 328 8.62 13.09 -18.90
N ILE A 329 8.11 11.92 -19.26
CA ILE A 329 8.89 10.67 -19.21
C ILE A 329 9.98 10.67 -20.25
N GLY A 330 9.67 11.10 -21.50
CA GLY A 330 10.58 10.99 -22.64
C GLY A 330 11.60 12.09 -22.76
N ASP A 331 11.20 13.34 -22.52
CA ASP A 331 12.06 14.49 -22.77
C ASP A 331 12.74 15.00 -21.49
N LEU A 332 12.08 14.88 -20.32
CA LEU A 332 12.58 15.43 -19.06
C LEU A 332 13.17 14.41 -18.10
N TRP A 333 12.69 13.16 -18.12
CA TRP A 333 13.05 12.21 -17.06
C TRP A 333 14.00 11.09 -17.49
N ILE A 334 13.51 10.05 -18.17
CA ILE A 334 14.26 8.78 -18.37
C ILE A 334 14.50 8.42 -19.84
N GLY A 335 13.94 9.18 -20.77
CA GLY A 335 14.19 9.03 -22.19
C GLY A 335 13.06 8.37 -22.98
N LYS A 336 13.13 8.58 -24.32
CA LYS A 336 12.08 8.16 -25.26
C LYS A 336 11.87 6.64 -25.33
N GLU A 337 12.85 5.88 -24.94
CA GLU A 337 12.79 4.40 -24.89
C GLU A 337 11.85 3.85 -23.80
N TYR A 338 11.37 4.72 -22.89
CA TYR A 338 10.39 4.40 -21.84
C TYR A 338 8.99 4.94 -22.17
N LEU A 339 8.71 5.27 -23.42
CA LEU A 339 7.41 5.77 -23.83
C LEU A 339 6.50 4.65 -24.34
N PHE A 340 5.23 4.75 -23.96
CA PHE A 340 4.16 4.05 -24.65
C PHE A 340 3.56 4.85 -25.79
N PRO A 341 3.02 4.17 -26.83
CA PRO A 341 2.17 4.81 -27.82
C PRO A 341 0.96 5.47 -27.18
N MET A 342 0.48 6.57 -27.79
CA MET A 342 -0.56 7.42 -27.19
C MET A 342 -1.88 6.67 -26.87
N HIS A 343 -2.24 5.64 -27.64
CA HIS A 343 -3.45 4.85 -27.37
C HIS A 343 -3.35 4.07 -26.05
N ILE A 344 -2.15 3.60 -25.64
CA ILE A 344 -1.94 2.94 -24.35
C ILE A 344 -2.00 3.99 -23.22
N VAL A 345 -1.40 5.16 -23.43
CA VAL A 345 -1.48 6.28 -22.48
C VAL A 345 -2.93 6.67 -22.27
N LEU A 346 -3.72 6.75 -23.33
CA LEU A 346 -5.16 7.05 -23.25
C LEU A 346 -5.91 6.00 -22.42
N ALA A 347 -5.59 4.72 -22.60
CA ALA A 347 -6.22 3.64 -21.81
C ALA A 347 -5.89 3.78 -20.30
N ILE A 348 -4.63 4.09 -19.96
CA ILE A 348 -4.20 4.35 -18.56
C ILE A 348 -4.98 5.53 -17.98
N VAL A 349 -5.10 6.62 -18.74
CA VAL A 349 -5.78 7.85 -18.29
C VAL A 349 -7.28 7.61 -18.11
N ILE A 350 -7.94 6.93 -19.06
CA ILE A 350 -9.37 6.58 -18.95
C ILE A 350 -9.63 5.72 -17.72
N ASN A 351 -8.82 4.68 -17.50
CA ASN A 351 -8.94 3.82 -16.31
C ASN A 351 -8.80 4.64 -15.02
N ASN A 352 -7.82 5.54 -14.95
CA ASN A 352 -7.63 6.42 -13.80
C ASN A 352 -8.82 7.36 -13.59
N TYR A 353 -9.32 7.98 -14.65
CA TYR A 353 -10.48 8.86 -14.60
C TYR A 353 -11.74 8.15 -14.08
N LEU A 354 -12.06 6.97 -14.62
CA LEU A 354 -13.21 6.19 -14.17
C LEU A 354 -13.07 5.72 -12.72
N THR A 355 -11.85 5.36 -12.31
CA THR A 355 -11.56 5.00 -10.92
C THR A 355 -11.76 6.20 -10.00
N GLY A 356 -11.31 7.37 -10.42
CA GLY A 356 -11.46 8.62 -9.68
C GLY A 356 -12.92 9.06 -9.50
N LEU A 357 -13.76 8.90 -10.52
CA LEU A 357 -15.19 9.20 -10.43
C LEU A 357 -15.93 8.32 -9.41
N ARG A 358 -15.37 7.17 -9.05
CA ARG A 358 -15.94 6.28 -8.03
C ARG A 358 -15.60 6.70 -6.59
N MET A 359 -14.67 7.65 -6.40
CA MET A 359 -14.22 8.06 -5.06
C MET A 359 -15.36 8.47 -4.12
N PRO A 360 -16.36 9.28 -4.52
CA PRO A 360 -17.47 9.65 -3.65
C PRO A 360 -18.35 8.49 -3.19
N ILE A 361 -18.39 7.40 -3.98
CA ILE A 361 -19.17 6.19 -3.65
C ILE A 361 -18.44 5.34 -2.60
N ILE A 362 -17.10 5.42 -2.58
CA ILE A 362 -16.24 4.65 -1.67
C ILE A 362 -16.00 5.42 -0.36
N THR A 363 -16.17 6.76 -0.39
CA THR A 363 -16.04 7.66 0.75
C THR A 363 -17.27 7.59 1.66
#